data_bec05715ad44907c71f7efebd927e468
#
_entry.id   bec05715ad44907c71f7efebd927e468
#
_cell.length_a   1.000
_cell.length_b   1.000
_cell.length_c   1.000
_cell.angle_alpha   90.00
_cell.angle_beta   90.00
_cell.angle_gamma   90.00
#
_symmetry.space_group_name_H-M   'P 1'
#
loop_
_entity.id
_entity.type
_entity.pdbx_description
1 polymer ?
#
loop_
_entity_poly.entity_id
_entity_poly.type
_entity_poly.pdbx_seq_one_letter_code
_entity_poly.pdbx_strand_id
1 'polypeptide(L)'
;MYSIPSQNSEWREKYEAELRQARLAREKQNEGMARVCARRAVGIVIGEYLNKLGYQSPSNSAHDRLRYLVASPNLPEDTREVARHFLIKVDPDYRLPIEVDLIAEAEWLCQALLPD
;
A
#
# COMPACT_ATOMS: atom_id res chain seq x y z
N MET A 1 -11.81 17.46 -26.65
CA MET A 1 -12.38 16.66 -25.74
C MET A 1 -11.64 16.57 -24.45
N TYR A 2 -12.19 16.11 -23.51
CA TYR A 2 -11.56 16.11 -22.24
C TYR A 2 -11.44 14.72 -21.70
N SER A 3 -10.54 14.54 -20.76
CA SER A 3 -10.34 13.27 -20.13
C SER A 3 -11.48 13.01 -19.14
N ILE A 4 -11.53 11.80 -18.66
CA ILE A 4 -12.52 11.42 -17.66
C ILE A 4 -11.77 11.25 -16.35
N PRO A 5 -11.61 12.32 -15.60
CA PRO A 5 -10.76 12.28 -14.40
C PRO A 5 -11.29 11.33 -13.34
N SER A 6 -12.58 11.05 -13.32
CA SER A 6 -13.13 10.20 -12.27
C SER A 6 -12.54 8.80 -12.29
N GLN A 7 -12.16 8.30 -13.48
CA GLN A 7 -11.57 6.97 -13.55
C GLN A 7 -10.22 6.89 -12.87
N ASN A 8 -9.46 7.99 -12.93
CA ASN A 8 -8.13 8.00 -12.32
C ASN A 8 -8.15 8.40 -10.86
N SER A 9 -9.23 9.07 -10.42
CA SER A 9 -9.29 9.55 -9.04
C SER A 9 -9.99 8.58 -8.10
N GLU A 10 -10.69 7.57 -8.63
CA GLU A 10 -11.43 6.66 -7.77
C GLU A 10 -10.51 5.87 -6.85
N TRP A 11 -9.40 5.35 -7.41
CA TRP A 11 -8.45 4.63 -6.57
C TRP A 11 -7.81 5.56 -5.55
N ARG A 12 -7.54 6.81 -5.95
CA ARG A 12 -6.91 7.78 -5.05
C ARG A 12 -7.82 8.10 -3.87
N GLU A 13 -9.11 8.24 -4.12
CA GLU A 13 -10.05 8.49 -3.04
C GLU A 13 -10.08 7.35 -2.05
N LYS A 14 -10.09 6.12 -2.54
CA LYS A 14 -10.08 4.94 -1.67
C LYS A 14 -8.78 4.83 -0.90
N TYR A 15 -7.67 5.07 -1.56
CA TYR A 15 -6.36 5.06 -0.95
C TYR A 15 -6.27 6.08 0.18
N GLU A 16 -6.71 7.30 -0.08
CA GLU A 16 -6.62 8.34 0.92
C GLU A 16 -7.57 8.10 2.08
N ALA A 17 -8.72 7.49 1.80
CA ALA A 17 -9.64 7.12 2.88
C ALA A 17 -8.99 6.12 3.83
N GLU A 18 -8.27 5.14 3.29
CA GLU A 18 -7.59 4.17 4.14
C GLU A 18 -6.47 4.83 4.94
N LEU A 19 -5.74 5.76 4.35
CA LEU A 19 -4.70 6.46 5.09
C LEU A 19 -5.28 7.34 6.19
N ARG A 20 -6.42 7.98 5.95
CA ARG A 20 -7.09 8.74 7.00
C ARG A 20 -7.47 7.85 8.16
N GLN A 21 -8.00 6.66 7.86
CA GLN A 21 -8.34 5.70 8.90
C GLN A 21 -7.10 5.24 9.65
N ALA A 22 -6.01 5.05 8.92
CA ALA A 22 -4.75 4.65 9.55
C ALA A 22 -4.27 5.72 10.55
N ARG A 23 -4.34 6.99 10.14
CA ARG A 23 -3.91 8.08 11.01
C ARG A 23 -4.82 8.22 12.23
N LEU A 24 -6.13 8.07 12.03
CA LEU A 24 -7.08 8.11 13.14
C LEU A 24 -6.82 6.97 14.13
N ALA A 25 -6.55 5.78 13.61
CA ALA A 25 -6.24 4.65 14.48
C ALA A 25 -4.98 4.93 15.31
N ARG A 26 -3.97 5.53 14.68
CA ARG A 26 -2.74 5.88 15.39
C ARG A 26 -2.99 6.91 16.47
N GLU A 27 -3.84 7.90 16.19
CA GLU A 27 -4.17 8.91 17.18
C GLU A 27 -4.85 8.29 18.41
N LYS A 28 -5.59 7.22 18.19
CA LYS A 28 -6.24 6.48 19.26
C LYS A 28 -5.34 5.42 19.86
N GLN A 29 -4.07 5.44 19.50
CA GLN A 29 -3.07 4.48 19.97
C GLN A 29 -3.42 3.04 19.59
N ASN A 30 -4.13 2.87 18.48
CA ASN A 30 -4.44 1.55 17.92
C ASN A 30 -3.51 1.32 16.74
N GLU A 31 -2.26 1.01 17.04
CA GLU A 31 -1.25 0.86 16.00
C GLU A 31 -1.51 -0.37 15.12
N GLY A 32 -2.12 -1.40 15.70
CA GLY A 32 -2.49 -2.57 14.91
C GLY A 32 -3.44 -2.23 13.79
N MET A 33 -4.48 -1.45 14.08
CA MET A 33 -5.42 -1.03 13.05
C MET A 33 -4.76 -0.07 12.07
N ALA A 34 -3.86 0.80 12.57
CA ALA A 34 -3.14 1.70 11.67
C ALA A 34 -2.36 0.91 10.61
N ARG A 35 -1.71 -0.18 11.01
CA ARG A 35 -0.97 -1.02 10.08
C ARG A 35 -1.89 -1.73 9.09
N VAL A 36 -3.05 -2.19 9.57
CA VAL A 36 -4.02 -2.84 8.68
C VAL A 36 -4.48 -1.87 7.60
N CYS A 37 -4.82 -0.65 8.00
CA CYS A 37 -5.30 0.35 7.04
C CYS A 37 -4.20 0.77 6.07
N ALA A 38 -2.98 0.90 6.55
CA ALA A 38 -1.85 1.24 5.66
C ALA A 38 -1.64 0.14 4.63
N ARG A 39 -1.77 -1.13 5.04
CA ARG A 39 -1.64 -2.26 4.11
C ARG A 39 -2.74 -2.23 3.07
N ARG A 40 -3.97 -1.91 3.48
CA ARG A 40 -5.08 -1.80 2.53
C ARG A 40 -4.82 -0.68 1.52
N ALA A 41 -4.29 0.45 2.00
CA ALA A 41 -3.97 1.56 1.11
C ALA A 41 -2.96 1.13 0.05
N VAL A 42 -1.91 0.42 0.47
CA VAL A 42 -0.89 -0.05 -0.46
C VAL A 42 -1.49 -1.05 -1.45
N GLY A 43 -2.39 -1.91 -0.99
CA GLY A 43 -3.06 -2.85 -1.91
C GLY A 43 -3.81 -2.14 -3.02
N ILE A 44 -4.46 -1.02 -2.70
CA ILE A 44 -5.16 -0.23 -3.70
C ILE A 44 -4.16 0.35 -4.71
N VAL A 45 -3.04 0.88 -4.22
CA VAL A 45 -2.01 1.44 -5.09
C VAL A 45 -1.46 0.37 -6.03
N ILE A 46 -1.14 -0.80 -5.51
CA ILE A 46 -0.58 -1.86 -6.33
C ILE A 46 -1.58 -2.30 -7.39
N GLY A 47 -2.86 -2.41 -7.01
CA GLY A 47 -3.90 -2.77 -7.97
C GLY A 47 -3.96 -1.80 -9.14
N GLU A 48 -3.90 -0.51 -8.86
CA GLU A 48 -3.92 0.50 -9.92
C GLU A 48 -2.65 0.45 -10.74
N TYR A 49 -1.50 0.25 -10.09
CA TYR A 49 -0.23 0.14 -10.78
C TYR A 49 -0.25 -1.01 -11.80
N LEU A 50 -0.74 -2.18 -11.37
CA LEU A 50 -0.83 -3.32 -12.28
C LEU A 50 -1.82 -3.06 -13.40
N ASN A 51 -2.93 -2.40 -13.09
CA ASN A 51 -3.93 -2.06 -14.09
C ASN A 51 -3.34 -1.15 -15.16
N LYS A 52 -2.54 -0.17 -14.76
CA LYS A 52 -1.92 0.73 -15.72
C LYS A 52 -0.91 0.03 -16.61
N LEU A 53 -0.31 -1.05 -16.13
CA LEU A 53 0.61 -1.84 -16.93
C LEU A 53 -0.12 -2.83 -17.83
N GLY A 54 -1.45 -2.89 -17.76
CA GLY A 54 -2.23 -3.83 -18.54
C GLY A 54 -2.27 -5.23 -17.95
N TYR A 55 -1.82 -5.41 -16.73
CA TYR A 55 -1.84 -6.70 -16.06
C TYR A 55 -3.09 -6.83 -15.21
N GLN A 56 -3.62 -8.04 -15.19
CA GLN A 56 -4.71 -8.34 -14.28
C GLN A 56 -4.12 -8.63 -12.90
N SER A 57 -4.68 -8.00 -11.88
CA SER A 57 -4.22 -8.25 -10.52
C SER A 57 -4.49 -9.70 -10.14
N PRO A 58 -3.55 -10.37 -9.45
CA PRO A 58 -3.75 -11.78 -9.06
C PRO A 58 -4.93 -11.95 -8.11
N SER A 59 -5.25 -10.92 -7.32
CA SER A 59 -6.40 -10.98 -6.43
C SER A 59 -6.68 -9.59 -5.90
N ASN A 60 -7.76 -9.46 -5.13
CA ASN A 60 -8.08 -8.19 -4.46
C ASN A 60 -7.38 -8.08 -3.10
N SER A 61 -6.67 -9.11 -2.68
CA SER A 61 -6.00 -9.13 -1.39
C SER A 61 -4.75 -8.26 -1.43
N ALA A 62 -4.63 -7.36 -0.46
CA ALA A 62 -3.42 -6.55 -0.33
C ALA A 62 -2.20 -7.44 -0.12
N HIS A 63 -2.36 -8.51 0.66
CA HIS A 63 -1.27 -9.43 0.93
C HIS A 63 -0.75 -10.07 -0.37
N ASP A 64 -1.67 -10.57 -1.20
CA ASP A 64 -1.27 -11.21 -2.46
C ASP A 64 -0.62 -10.20 -3.39
N ARG A 65 -1.15 -8.99 -3.45
CA ARG A 65 -0.59 -7.94 -4.31
C ARG A 65 0.81 -7.55 -3.85
N LEU A 66 1.02 -7.47 -2.55
CA LEU A 66 2.35 -7.17 -2.00
C LEU A 66 3.34 -8.28 -2.33
N ARG A 67 2.92 -9.53 -2.21
CA ARG A 67 3.79 -10.65 -2.55
C ARG A 67 4.17 -10.63 -4.03
N TYR A 68 3.21 -10.28 -4.88
CA TYR A 68 3.51 -10.15 -6.31
C TYR A 68 4.55 -9.07 -6.54
N LEU A 69 4.40 -7.93 -5.86
CA LEU A 69 5.33 -6.82 -6.02
C LEU A 69 6.74 -7.19 -5.58
N VAL A 70 6.84 -7.85 -4.42
CA VAL A 70 8.14 -8.28 -3.90
C VAL A 70 8.84 -9.23 -4.88
N ALA A 71 8.06 -10.06 -5.57
CA ALA A 71 8.62 -11.03 -6.51
C ALA A 71 8.92 -10.45 -7.88
N SER A 72 8.63 -9.18 -8.13
CA SER A 72 8.78 -8.57 -9.45
C SER A 72 10.23 -8.12 -9.65
N PRO A 73 11.01 -8.80 -10.52
CA PRO A 73 12.43 -8.47 -10.66
C PRO A 73 12.70 -7.17 -11.39
N ASN A 74 11.68 -6.62 -12.06
CA ASN A 74 11.84 -5.38 -12.81
C ASN A 74 11.75 -4.14 -11.94
N LEU A 75 11.35 -4.28 -10.69
CA LEU A 75 11.23 -3.15 -9.80
C LEU A 75 12.56 -2.89 -9.07
N PRO A 76 12.83 -1.62 -8.75
CA PRO A 76 14.02 -1.31 -7.96
C PRO A 76 13.99 -2.01 -6.61
N GLU A 77 15.18 -2.30 -6.09
CA GLU A 77 15.27 -3.04 -4.83
C GLU A 77 14.66 -2.27 -3.67
N ASP A 78 14.80 -0.94 -3.64
CA ASP A 78 14.22 -0.17 -2.55
C ASP A 78 12.69 -0.27 -2.55
N THR A 79 12.07 -0.31 -3.73
CA THR A 79 10.63 -0.48 -3.83
C THR A 79 10.21 -1.85 -3.29
N ARG A 80 10.94 -2.88 -3.66
CA ARG A 80 10.65 -4.23 -3.19
C ARG A 80 10.89 -4.35 -1.68
N GLU A 81 11.90 -3.68 -1.18
CA GLU A 81 12.20 -3.73 0.25
C GLU A 81 11.09 -3.09 1.06
N VAL A 82 10.58 -1.93 0.62
CA VAL A 82 9.46 -1.29 1.32
C VAL A 82 8.23 -2.21 1.28
N ALA A 83 7.97 -2.84 0.14
CA ALA A 83 6.85 -3.77 0.05
C ALA A 83 6.99 -4.92 1.04
N ARG A 84 8.22 -5.41 1.25
CA ARG A 84 8.45 -6.49 2.22
C ARG A 84 8.07 -6.08 3.63
N HIS A 85 8.27 -4.81 3.98
CA HIS A 85 7.93 -4.34 5.33
C HIS A 85 6.45 -4.57 5.65
N PHE A 86 5.58 -4.49 4.65
CA PHE A 86 4.15 -4.70 4.85
C PHE A 86 3.79 -6.16 5.03
N LEU A 87 4.71 -7.06 4.74
CA LEU A 87 4.47 -8.50 4.87
C LEU A 87 5.05 -9.08 6.16
N ILE A 88 5.75 -8.27 6.95
CA ILE A 88 6.34 -8.73 8.20
C ILE A 88 5.23 -8.89 9.22
N LYS A 89 5.22 -10.05 9.88
CA LYS A 89 4.24 -10.33 10.92
C LYS A 89 4.66 -9.69 12.23
N VAL A 90 3.66 -9.27 13.02
CA VAL A 90 3.96 -8.78 14.35
C VAL A 90 4.47 -9.93 15.22
N ASP A 91 5.26 -9.58 16.24
CA ASP A 91 5.78 -10.58 17.17
C ASP A 91 4.70 -10.95 18.20
N PRO A 92 4.98 -11.90 19.12
CA PRO A 92 3.98 -12.30 20.11
C PRO A 92 3.46 -11.17 20.99
N ASP A 93 4.20 -10.06 21.11
CA ASP A 93 3.77 -8.90 21.85
C ASP A 93 2.99 -7.92 20.99
N TYR A 94 2.62 -8.32 19.78
CA TYR A 94 1.89 -7.50 18.80
C TYR A 94 2.69 -6.28 18.37
N ARG A 95 4.01 -6.38 18.38
CA ARG A 95 4.90 -5.32 17.91
C ARG A 95 5.48 -5.72 16.57
N LEU A 96 5.68 -4.71 15.74
CA LEU A 96 6.39 -4.91 14.49
C LEU A 96 7.87 -5.07 14.81
N PRO A 97 8.53 -6.16 14.37
CA PRO A 97 9.92 -6.41 14.75
C PRO A 97 10.93 -5.49 14.08
N ILE A 98 10.47 -4.53 13.28
CA ILE A 98 11.34 -3.52 12.69
C ILE A 98 10.76 -2.14 13.00
N GLU A 99 11.63 -1.14 13.01
CA GLU A 99 11.19 0.21 13.28
C GLU A 99 10.93 0.94 11.97
N VAL A 100 9.69 0.86 11.50
CA VAL A 100 9.27 1.55 10.28
C VAL A 100 7.91 2.16 10.53
N ASP A 101 7.64 3.24 9.82
CA ASP A 101 6.33 3.90 9.85
C ASP A 101 5.59 3.48 8.59
N LEU A 102 4.67 2.52 8.73
CA LEU A 102 3.99 1.97 7.58
C LEU A 102 3.07 2.98 6.89
N ILE A 103 2.57 3.98 7.61
CA ILE A 103 1.80 5.04 6.96
C ILE A 103 2.69 5.84 6.03
N ALA A 104 3.86 6.26 6.53
CA ALA A 104 4.80 6.99 5.69
C ALA A 104 5.30 6.14 4.53
N GLU A 105 5.51 4.84 4.78
CA GLU A 105 5.96 3.95 3.71
C GLU A 105 4.89 3.70 2.67
N ALA A 106 3.62 3.70 3.09
CA ALA A 106 2.52 3.60 2.12
C ALA A 106 2.53 4.81 1.18
N GLU A 107 2.75 6.00 1.74
CA GLU A 107 2.84 7.21 0.92
C GLU A 107 4.04 7.16 -0.02
N TRP A 108 5.17 6.69 0.48
CA TRP A 108 6.37 6.56 -0.33
C TRP A 108 6.15 5.60 -1.49
N LEU A 109 5.52 4.46 -1.19
CA LEU A 109 5.28 3.45 -2.21
C LEU A 109 4.29 3.94 -3.26
N CYS A 110 3.28 4.69 -2.85
CA CYS A 110 2.34 5.28 -3.78
C CYS A 110 3.07 6.19 -4.76
N GLN A 111 3.96 7.04 -4.26
CA GLN A 111 4.72 7.96 -5.10
C GLN A 111 5.68 7.20 -6.01
N ALA A 112 6.26 6.12 -5.53
CA ALA A 112 7.20 5.33 -6.31
C ALA A 112 6.51 4.61 -7.48
N LEU A 113 5.31 4.07 -7.24
CA LEU A 113 4.60 3.28 -8.24
C LEU A 113 3.70 4.13 -9.14
N LEU A 114 3.11 5.17 -8.59
CA LEU A 114 2.15 6.01 -9.30
C LEU A 114 2.51 7.48 -9.14
N PRO A 115 3.66 7.90 -9.67
CA PRO A 115 4.06 9.30 -9.55
C PRO A 115 3.09 10.20 -10.34
N ASP A 116 2.92 11.41 -9.85
CA ASP A 116 2.05 12.38 -10.51
C ASP A 116 2.65 12.94 -11.79
#